data_75573f2db9c4e2a32d1d2afa944ff318
#
_entry.id   75573f2db9c4e2a32d1d2afa944ff318
#
_cell.length_a   1.000
_cell.length_b   1.000
_cell.length_c   1.000
_cell.angle_alpha   90.00
_cell.angle_beta   90.00
_cell.angle_gamma   90.00
#
_symmetry.space_group_name_H-M   'P 1'
#
loop_
_entity.id
_entity.type
_entity.pdbx_description
1 polymer ?
#
loop_
_entity_poly.entity_id
_entity_poly.type
_entity_poly.pdbx_seq_one_letter_code
_entity_poly.pdbx_strand_id
1 'polypeptide(L)'
;GVMGSGKSTLLAAILRRIIEKGGRNVSTYESPIEFDFDAIPNPGGPVSQSTIPEHLRSFLTATRNSTRTAPDVVLIGESRDPDTLRGMIESAEIGVAAYSTVHTRSVPETLSRIINVFPIAERLQITATLISSLRLIISQRLVPLPDNSGRTALREYLAFTPEIRETLLNTPLERLIPQAEGLLSSSGQRIQD
;
A
#
# COMPACT_ATOMS: atom_id res chain seq x y z
N GLY A 1 5.64 6.86 -3.39
CA GLY A 1 5.97 8.23 -3.81
C GLY A 1 6.66 9.02 -2.72
N VAL A 2 7.42 10.04 -3.08
CA VAL A 2 8.09 10.96 -2.14
C VAL A 2 7.09 11.77 -1.31
N MET A 3 7.57 12.52 -0.31
CA MET A 3 6.73 13.46 0.45
C MET A 3 6.06 14.46 -0.48
N GLY A 4 4.79 14.81 -0.23
CA GLY A 4 4.02 15.74 -1.04
C GLY A 4 3.61 15.24 -2.44
N SER A 5 3.78 13.95 -2.75
CA SER A 5 3.38 13.38 -4.05
C SER A 5 1.89 13.03 -4.14
N GLY A 6 1.08 13.32 -3.12
CA GLY A 6 -0.37 13.08 -3.12
C GLY A 6 -0.77 11.63 -2.77
N LYS A 7 0.06 10.88 -2.04
CA LYS A 7 -0.25 9.51 -1.60
C LYS A 7 -1.51 9.43 -0.75
N SER A 8 -1.59 10.26 0.30
CA SER A 8 -2.74 10.31 1.20
C SER A 8 -4.02 10.67 0.44
N THR A 9 -3.95 11.64 -0.47
CA THR A 9 -5.07 12.03 -1.33
C THR A 9 -5.55 10.88 -2.23
N LEU A 10 -4.60 10.12 -2.82
CA LEU A 10 -4.94 8.96 -3.65
C LEU A 10 -5.60 7.86 -2.81
N LEU A 11 -5.03 7.54 -1.65
CA LEU A 11 -5.60 6.54 -0.74
C LEU A 11 -6.97 6.96 -0.21
N ALA A 12 -7.12 8.24 0.18
CA ALA A 12 -8.41 8.77 0.60
C ALA A 12 -9.48 8.65 -0.50
N ALA A 13 -9.13 8.93 -1.76
CA ALA A 13 -10.04 8.76 -2.89
C ALA A 13 -10.43 7.29 -3.11
N ILE A 14 -9.49 6.35 -2.95
CA ILE A 14 -9.76 4.90 -3.04
C ILE A 14 -10.68 4.47 -1.91
N LEU A 15 -10.37 4.82 -0.66
CA LEU A 15 -11.16 4.45 0.51
C LEU A 15 -12.56 5.07 0.43
N ARG A 16 -12.67 6.35 0.08
CA ARG A 16 -13.96 7.01 -0.15
C ARG A 16 -14.81 6.21 -1.13
N ARG A 17 -14.25 5.78 -2.25
CA ARG A 17 -14.97 4.97 -3.24
C ARG A 17 -15.44 3.62 -2.69
N ILE A 18 -14.62 2.99 -1.83
CA ILE A 18 -14.99 1.73 -1.16
C ILE A 18 -16.13 1.97 -0.17
N ILE A 19 -16.03 3.01 0.65
CA ILE A 19 -17.04 3.38 1.65
C ILE A 19 -18.38 3.74 0.97
N GLU A 20 -18.35 4.59 -0.05
CA GLU A 20 -19.55 4.98 -0.82
C GLU A 20 -20.25 3.78 -1.47
N LYS A 21 -19.49 2.75 -1.88
CA LYS A 21 -20.05 1.51 -2.40
C LYS A 21 -20.80 0.71 -1.32
N GLY A 22 -20.42 0.87 -0.07
CA GLY A 22 -21.01 0.21 1.09
C GLY A 22 -20.68 -1.27 1.25
N GLY A 23 -21.18 -1.88 2.32
CA GLY A 23 -21.06 -3.31 2.59
C GLY A 23 -19.67 -3.77 3.05
N ARG A 24 -18.80 -2.84 3.48
CA ARG A 24 -17.44 -3.13 3.94
C ARG A 24 -17.18 -2.51 5.30
N ASN A 25 -16.53 -3.30 6.18
CA ASN A 25 -15.96 -2.81 7.43
C ASN A 25 -14.56 -2.23 7.13
N VAL A 26 -14.41 -0.91 7.29
CA VAL A 26 -13.18 -0.18 6.95
C VAL A 26 -12.53 0.33 8.23
N SER A 27 -11.27 0.01 8.45
CA SER A 27 -10.48 0.54 9.57
C SER A 27 -9.27 1.31 9.04
N THR A 28 -9.03 2.51 9.56
CA THR A 28 -7.81 3.27 9.24
C THR A 28 -7.00 3.57 10.51
N TYR A 29 -5.69 3.54 10.34
CA TYR A 29 -4.71 3.85 11.38
C TYR A 29 -3.70 4.82 10.81
N GLU A 30 -3.76 6.08 11.25
CA GLU A 30 -3.06 7.19 10.62
C GLU A 30 -2.28 8.04 11.64
N SER A 31 -1.33 8.83 11.19
CA SER A 31 -0.55 9.71 12.06
C SER A 31 -0.15 11.00 11.32
N PRO A 32 -0.99 12.06 11.37
CA PRO A 32 -2.38 12.14 11.84
C PRO A 32 -3.40 11.66 10.79
N ILE A 33 -4.70 11.65 11.13
CA ILE A 33 -5.79 11.52 10.16
C ILE A 33 -5.81 12.79 9.29
N GLU A 34 -5.66 12.63 7.98
CA GLU A 34 -5.68 13.75 7.02
C GLU A 34 -7.07 13.97 6.38
N PHE A 35 -7.88 12.92 6.30
CA PHE A 35 -9.20 12.95 5.67
C PHE A 35 -10.23 12.28 6.59
N ASP A 36 -11.29 13.00 6.89
CA ASP A 36 -12.40 12.51 7.70
C ASP A 36 -13.41 11.77 6.81
N PHE A 37 -13.72 10.53 7.17
CA PHE A 37 -14.69 9.69 6.46
C PHE A 37 -16.05 9.57 7.18
N ASP A 38 -16.21 10.11 8.39
CA ASP A 38 -17.46 10.02 9.16
C ASP A 38 -18.64 10.68 8.43
N ALA A 39 -18.37 11.71 7.62
CA ALA A 39 -19.37 12.41 6.84
C ALA A 39 -19.84 11.65 5.58
N ILE A 40 -19.21 10.53 5.22
CA ILE A 40 -19.57 9.76 4.04
C ILE A 40 -20.71 8.80 4.38
N PRO A 41 -21.87 8.88 3.69
CA PRO A 41 -22.92 7.91 3.87
C PRO A 41 -22.40 6.48 3.58
N ASN A 42 -22.47 5.61 4.57
CA ASN A 42 -22.06 4.22 4.43
C ASN A 42 -23.26 3.28 4.61
N PRO A 43 -23.87 2.82 3.52
CA PRO A 43 -25.14 2.08 3.57
C PRO A 43 -25.01 0.64 4.08
N GLY A 44 -23.86 0.19 4.54
CA GLY A 44 -23.78 -1.21 4.93
C GLY A 44 -22.50 -1.69 5.62
N GLY A 45 -21.70 -0.78 6.20
CA GLY A 45 -20.53 -1.21 6.96
C GLY A 45 -19.97 -0.10 7.85
N PRO A 46 -19.35 -0.44 8.99
CA PRO A 46 -18.74 0.53 9.88
C PRO A 46 -17.45 1.10 9.28
N VAL A 47 -17.18 2.37 9.55
CA VAL A 47 -15.90 3.01 9.32
C VAL A 47 -15.30 3.39 10.67
N SER A 48 -14.05 3.03 10.90
CA SER A 48 -13.33 3.35 12.13
C SER A 48 -11.99 3.98 11.77
N GLN A 49 -11.76 5.21 12.23
CA GLN A 49 -10.50 5.92 12.05
C GLN A 49 -9.80 6.12 13.40
N SER A 50 -8.54 5.75 13.46
CA SER A 50 -7.73 5.86 14.69
C SER A 50 -6.43 6.60 14.42
N THR A 51 -6.15 7.61 15.26
CA THR A 51 -4.89 8.37 15.23
C THR A 51 -3.83 7.69 16.09
N ILE A 52 -2.62 7.62 15.58
CA ILE A 52 -1.44 7.15 16.31
C ILE A 52 -0.58 8.39 16.66
N PRO A 53 -0.13 8.57 17.92
CA PRO A 53 -0.27 7.62 19.05
C PRO A 53 -1.50 7.85 19.96
N GLU A 54 -2.42 8.75 19.64
CA GLU A 54 -3.52 9.14 20.55
C GLU A 54 -4.45 7.96 20.91
N HIS A 55 -4.95 7.25 19.91
CA HIS A 55 -5.89 6.15 20.11
C HIS A 55 -5.18 4.80 20.28
N LEU A 56 -4.04 4.62 19.62
CA LEU A 56 -3.23 3.40 19.68
C LEU A 56 -1.75 3.76 19.75
N ARG A 57 -0.99 3.00 20.54
CA ARG A 57 0.43 3.30 20.82
C ARG A 57 1.33 3.22 19.59
N SER A 58 1.01 2.37 18.62
CA SER A 58 1.84 2.15 17.43
C SER A 58 1.07 1.49 16.30
N PHE A 59 1.61 1.55 15.07
CA PHE A 59 1.09 0.81 13.93
C PHE A 59 1.13 -0.70 14.12
N LEU A 60 2.13 -1.23 14.86
CA LEU A 60 2.16 -2.64 15.24
C LEU A 60 0.94 -3.04 16.09
N THR A 61 0.55 -2.20 17.05
CA THR A 61 -0.67 -2.45 17.83
C THR A 61 -1.91 -2.41 16.95
N ALA A 62 -1.94 -1.49 15.98
CA ALA A 62 -3.01 -1.36 15.00
C ALA A 62 -3.16 -2.63 14.14
N THR A 63 -2.07 -3.17 13.60
CA THR A 63 -2.11 -4.41 12.79
C THR A 63 -2.58 -5.60 13.60
N ARG A 64 -2.14 -5.75 14.85
CA ARG A 64 -2.62 -6.79 15.76
C ARG A 64 -4.10 -6.66 16.11
N ASN A 65 -4.60 -5.45 16.24
CA ASN A 65 -6.02 -5.21 16.48
C ASN A 65 -6.86 -5.49 15.24
N SER A 66 -6.36 -5.19 14.03
CA SER A 66 -7.08 -5.43 12.79
C SER A 66 -7.43 -6.92 12.59
N THR A 67 -6.59 -7.85 13.04
CA THR A 67 -6.90 -9.28 12.99
C THR A 67 -8.06 -9.68 13.93
N ARG A 68 -8.33 -8.90 14.96
CA ARG A 68 -9.42 -9.16 15.93
C ARG A 68 -10.73 -8.50 15.55
N THR A 69 -10.68 -7.33 14.94
CA THR A 69 -11.86 -6.57 14.48
C THR A 69 -12.37 -7.06 13.13
N ALA A 70 -11.60 -7.94 12.47
CA ALA A 70 -11.91 -8.53 11.18
C ALA A 70 -12.44 -7.51 10.15
N PRO A 71 -11.71 -6.42 9.87
CA PRO A 71 -12.13 -5.48 8.84
C PRO A 71 -12.02 -6.12 7.46
N ASP A 72 -12.88 -5.72 6.53
CA ASP A 72 -12.70 -6.07 5.11
C ASP A 72 -11.54 -5.29 4.49
N VAL A 73 -11.32 -4.08 5.00
CA VAL A 73 -10.33 -3.13 4.48
C VAL A 73 -9.59 -2.48 5.63
N VAL A 74 -8.27 -2.45 5.55
CA VAL A 74 -7.41 -1.74 6.50
C VAL A 74 -6.49 -0.77 5.78
N LEU A 75 -6.39 0.45 6.27
CA LEU A 75 -5.36 1.40 5.92
C LEU A 75 -4.37 1.54 7.07
N ILE A 76 -3.11 1.28 6.83
CA ILE A 76 -2.00 1.65 7.69
C ILE A 76 -1.31 2.85 7.03
N GLY A 77 -1.43 4.03 7.63
CA GLY A 77 -0.98 5.29 7.04
C GLY A 77 0.46 5.23 6.54
N GLU A 78 1.34 4.55 7.28
CA GLU A 78 2.73 4.37 6.89
C GLU A 78 3.32 3.06 7.43
N SER A 79 4.08 2.34 6.57
CA SER A 79 4.80 1.12 6.93
C SER A 79 6.31 1.33 6.78
N ARG A 80 6.99 1.53 7.92
CA ARG A 80 8.42 1.82 7.98
C ARG A 80 9.26 0.71 8.62
N ASP A 81 8.66 -0.09 9.48
CA ASP A 81 9.32 -1.10 10.30
C ASP A 81 8.90 -2.52 9.90
N PRO A 82 9.75 -3.53 10.23
CA PRO A 82 9.48 -4.92 9.85
C PRO A 82 8.18 -5.46 10.45
N ASP A 83 7.86 -5.09 11.68
CA ASP A 83 6.72 -5.64 12.40
C ASP A 83 5.38 -5.14 11.82
N THR A 84 5.31 -3.84 11.48
CA THR A 84 4.14 -3.26 10.80
C THR A 84 3.94 -3.90 9.42
N LEU A 85 5.02 -4.05 8.64
CA LEU A 85 4.97 -4.71 7.33
C LEU A 85 4.54 -6.17 7.43
N ARG A 86 5.06 -6.92 8.42
CA ARG A 86 4.66 -8.31 8.69
C ARG A 86 3.18 -8.42 8.99
N GLY A 87 2.67 -7.61 9.91
CA GLY A 87 1.25 -7.62 10.27
C GLY A 87 0.33 -7.24 9.09
N MET A 88 0.78 -6.38 8.17
CA MET A 88 0.05 -6.09 6.94
C MET A 88 0.02 -7.28 5.97
N ILE A 89 1.16 -7.94 5.79
CA ILE A 89 1.25 -9.15 4.95
C ILE A 89 0.34 -10.24 5.51
N GLU A 90 0.39 -10.51 6.82
CA GLU A 90 -0.47 -11.46 7.52
C GLU A 90 -1.96 -11.10 7.35
N SER A 91 -2.32 -9.81 7.47
CA SER A 91 -3.69 -9.36 7.23
C SER A 91 -4.15 -9.64 5.80
N ALA A 92 -3.28 -9.43 4.81
CA ALA A 92 -3.57 -9.71 3.42
C ALA A 92 -3.72 -11.21 3.13
N GLU A 93 -2.95 -12.08 3.80
CA GLU A 93 -3.05 -13.55 3.69
C GLU A 93 -4.41 -14.08 4.16
N ILE A 94 -4.97 -13.50 5.21
CA ILE A 94 -6.31 -13.87 5.71
C ILE A 94 -7.46 -13.18 4.95
N GLY A 95 -7.16 -12.47 3.87
CA GLY A 95 -8.17 -11.91 2.96
C GLY A 95 -8.55 -10.45 3.20
N VAL A 96 -7.92 -9.76 4.16
CA VAL A 96 -8.14 -8.33 4.40
C VAL A 96 -7.48 -7.53 3.28
N ALA A 97 -8.19 -6.56 2.70
CA ALA A 97 -7.60 -5.63 1.72
C ALA A 97 -6.75 -4.58 2.46
N ALA A 98 -5.44 -4.81 2.53
CA ALA A 98 -4.49 -3.95 3.24
C ALA A 98 -3.89 -2.88 2.32
N TYR A 99 -3.97 -1.62 2.75
CA TYR A 99 -3.42 -0.45 2.06
C TYR A 99 -2.38 0.23 2.94
N SER A 100 -1.30 0.72 2.33
CA SER A 100 -0.30 1.53 3.04
C SER A 100 0.48 2.44 2.11
N THR A 101 1.27 3.34 2.71
CA THR A 101 2.24 4.16 2.00
C THR A 101 3.67 3.79 2.35
N VAL A 102 4.53 3.89 1.34
CA VAL A 102 5.98 3.76 1.45
C VAL A 102 6.63 4.95 0.76
N HIS A 103 7.70 5.50 1.34
CA HIS A 103 8.44 6.61 0.77
C HIS A 103 9.53 6.10 -0.18
N THR A 104 9.20 5.96 -1.46
CA THR A 104 10.06 5.50 -2.56
C THR A 104 9.74 6.26 -3.83
N ARG A 105 10.59 6.16 -4.85
CA ARG A 105 10.45 6.91 -6.10
C ARG A 105 9.88 6.08 -7.24
N SER A 106 9.96 4.75 -7.14
CA SER A 106 9.54 3.82 -8.19
C SER A 106 8.96 2.52 -7.62
N VAL A 107 8.32 1.72 -8.48
CA VAL A 107 7.81 0.40 -8.13
C VAL A 107 8.95 -0.56 -7.73
N PRO A 108 10.05 -0.70 -8.50
CA PRO A 108 11.17 -1.56 -8.12
C PRO A 108 11.81 -1.14 -6.80
N GLU A 109 12.00 0.17 -6.58
CA GLU A 109 12.53 0.69 -5.30
C GLU A 109 11.59 0.36 -4.13
N THR A 110 10.28 0.35 -4.35
CA THR A 110 9.30 -0.03 -3.32
C THR A 110 9.49 -1.48 -2.91
N LEU A 111 9.58 -2.41 -3.87
CA LEU A 111 9.84 -3.83 -3.59
C LEU A 111 11.16 -4.01 -2.85
N SER A 112 12.23 -3.41 -3.36
CA SER A 112 13.55 -3.47 -2.74
C SER A 112 13.52 -2.95 -1.30
N ARG A 113 12.87 -1.82 -1.05
CA ARG A 113 12.77 -1.23 0.29
C ARG A 113 12.01 -2.13 1.25
N ILE A 114 10.86 -2.67 0.86
CA ILE A 114 10.07 -3.56 1.71
C ILE A 114 10.88 -4.81 2.07
N ILE A 115 11.53 -5.44 1.10
CA ILE A 115 12.32 -6.66 1.34
C ILE A 115 13.52 -6.37 2.23
N ASN A 116 14.21 -5.25 2.03
CA ASN A 116 15.43 -4.91 2.75
C ASN A 116 15.21 -4.45 4.21
N VAL A 117 13.99 -4.13 4.60
CA VAL A 117 13.63 -3.87 6.00
C VAL A 117 13.79 -5.12 6.86
N PHE A 118 13.64 -6.32 6.28
CA PHE A 118 13.74 -7.57 6.99
C PHE A 118 15.18 -8.09 7.11
N PRO A 119 15.50 -8.83 8.19
CA PRO A 119 16.78 -9.53 8.33
C PRO A 119 17.05 -10.46 7.13
N ILE A 120 18.32 -10.58 6.73
CA ILE A 120 18.73 -11.36 5.54
C ILE A 120 18.16 -12.78 5.57
N ALA A 121 18.19 -13.43 6.74
CA ALA A 121 17.70 -14.80 6.91
C ALA A 121 16.20 -14.98 6.63
N GLU A 122 15.41 -13.91 6.72
CA GLU A 122 13.95 -13.94 6.54
C GLU A 122 13.52 -13.49 5.14
N ARG A 123 14.39 -12.81 4.40
CA ARG A 123 14.02 -12.13 3.14
C ARG A 123 13.41 -13.06 2.11
N LEU A 124 13.92 -14.27 1.98
CA LEU A 124 13.40 -15.21 0.98
C LEU A 124 11.94 -15.59 1.28
N GLN A 125 11.65 -15.94 2.52
CA GLN A 125 10.29 -16.31 2.95
C GLN A 125 9.33 -15.12 2.84
N ILE A 126 9.73 -13.97 3.38
CA ILE A 126 8.91 -12.75 3.34
C ILE A 126 8.65 -12.30 1.90
N THR A 127 9.65 -12.41 1.01
CA THR A 127 9.46 -12.07 -0.40
C THR A 127 8.40 -12.95 -1.06
N ALA A 128 8.44 -14.27 -0.82
CA ALA A 128 7.44 -15.18 -1.38
C ALA A 128 6.02 -14.84 -0.88
N THR A 129 5.86 -14.61 0.42
CA THR A 129 4.56 -14.24 1.01
C THR A 129 4.09 -12.87 0.50
N LEU A 130 4.98 -11.87 0.45
CA LEU A 130 4.69 -10.54 -0.09
C LEU A 130 4.19 -10.61 -1.54
N ILE A 131 4.94 -11.28 -2.42
CA ILE A 131 4.57 -11.38 -3.85
C ILE A 131 3.23 -12.10 -4.01
N SER A 132 2.95 -13.13 -3.22
CA SER A 132 1.69 -13.87 -3.26
C SER A 132 0.49 -12.99 -2.85
N SER A 133 0.67 -12.12 -1.85
CA SER A 133 -0.39 -11.27 -1.29
C SER A 133 -0.55 -9.96 -2.06
N LEU A 134 0.52 -9.45 -2.68
CA LEU A 134 0.55 -8.14 -3.31
C LEU A 134 -0.40 -8.06 -4.51
N ARG A 135 -1.14 -6.97 -4.61
CA ARG A 135 -2.09 -6.72 -5.71
C ARG A 135 -1.65 -5.59 -6.62
N LEU A 136 -1.12 -4.51 -6.04
CA LEU A 136 -0.79 -3.30 -6.79
C LEU A 136 0.25 -2.49 -6.05
N ILE A 137 1.25 -1.99 -6.76
CA ILE A 137 2.12 -0.91 -6.31
C ILE A 137 1.90 0.27 -7.25
N ILE A 138 1.68 1.46 -6.66
CA ILE A 138 1.62 2.73 -7.40
C ILE A 138 2.69 3.65 -6.85
N SER A 139 3.55 4.15 -7.71
CA SER A 139 4.42 5.28 -7.43
C SER A 139 3.87 6.53 -8.11
N GLN A 140 3.78 7.63 -7.37
CA GLN A 140 3.18 8.88 -7.85
C GLN A 140 4.09 10.06 -7.57
N ARG A 141 4.16 10.98 -8.54
CA ARG A 141 4.72 12.31 -8.39
C ARG A 141 3.75 13.37 -8.93
N LEU A 142 3.75 14.54 -8.32
CA LEU A 142 3.00 15.69 -8.81
C LEU A 142 3.92 16.58 -9.61
N VAL A 143 3.49 16.94 -10.81
CA VAL A 143 4.20 17.89 -11.69
C VAL A 143 3.31 19.09 -11.95
N PRO A 144 3.88 20.31 -12.08
CA PRO A 144 3.10 21.48 -12.45
C PRO A 144 2.50 21.32 -13.85
N LEU A 145 1.32 21.87 -14.05
CA LEU A 145 0.74 22.01 -15.37
C LEU A 145 1.52 23.05 -16.17
N PRO A 146 1.57 22.94 -17.52
CA PRO A 146 2.33 23.89 -18.37
C PRO A 146 1.91 25.36 -18.21
N ASP A 147 0.66 25.60 -17.86
CA ASP A 147 0.07 26.93 -17.64
C ASP A 147 0.18 27.42 -16.18
N ASN A 148 0.87 26.65 -15.31
CA ASN A 148 0.98 26.88 -13.88
C ASN A 148 -0.36 26.99 -13.12
N SER A 149 -1.48 26.59 -13.71
CA SER A 149 -2.80 26.62 -13.06
C SER A 149 -2.97 25.60 -11.93
N GLY A 150 -2.05 24.63 -11.84
CA GLY A 150 -2.13 23.56 -10.83
C GLY A 150 -1.06 22.50 -11.00
N ARG A 151 -1.35 21.31 -10.48
CA ARG A 151 -0.47 20.12 -10.60
C ARG A 151 -1.26 18.94 -11.13
N THR A 152 -0.61 18.10 -11.92
CA THR A 152 -1.14 16.81 -12.35
C THR A 152 -0.32 15.66 -11.74
N ALA A 153 -0.95 14.50 -11.60
CA ALA A 153 -0.28 13.33 -11.04
C ALA A 153 0.23 12.43 -12.16
N LEU A 154 1.54 12.25 -12.22
CA LEU A 154 2.16 11.20 -13.01
C LEU A 154 2.26 9.95 -12.15
N ARG A 155 1.85 8.81 -12.70
CA ARG A 155 1.81 7.53 -11.99
C ARG A 155 2.57 6.46 -12.75
N GLU A 156 3.37 5.73 -11.99
CA GLU A 156 3.94 4.46 -12.36
C GLU A 156 3.22 3.39 -11.55
N TYR A 157 2.83 2.29 -12.17
CA TYR A 157 2.20 1.20 -11.43
C TYR A 157 2.51 -0.16 -12.02
N LEU A 158 2.49 -1.17 -11.17
CA LEU A 158 2.53 -2.59 -11.53
C LEU A 158 1.39 -3.30 -10.80
N ALA A 159 0.47 -3.88 -11.58
CA ALA A 159 -0.57 -4.76 -11.06
C ALA A 159 -0.02 -6.20 -11.00
N PHE A 160 -0.11 -6.83 -9.85
CA PHE A 160 0.38 -8.19 -9.63
C PHE A 160 -0.69 -9.20 -10.06
N THR A 161 -0.77 -9.45 -11.37
CA THR A 161 -1.61 -10.52 -11.93
C THR A 161 -1.09 -11.90 -11.53
N PRO A 162 -1.87 -12.98 -11.69
CA PRO A 162 -1.37 -14.33 -11.44
C PRO A 162 -0.05 -14.64 -12.19
N GLU A 163 0.06 -14.24 -13.44
CA GLU A 163 1.22 -14.47 -14.30
C GLU A 163 2.45 -13.68 -13.81
N ILE A 164 2.26 -12.43 -13.40
CA ILE A 164 3.34 -11.61 -12.85
C ILE A 164 3.83 -12.18 -11.51
N ARG A 165 2.89 -12.60 -10.64
CA ARG A 165 3.26 -13.25 -9.38
C ARG A 165 4.03 -14.54 -9.62
N GLU A 166 3.56 -15.41 -10.50
CA GLU A 166 4.25 -16.65 -10.86
C GLU A 166 5.67 -16.38 -11.38
N THR A 167 5.82 -15.41 -12.28
CA THR A 167 7.13 -15.01 -12.81
C THR A 167 8.06 -14.57 -11.69
N LEU A 168 7.59 -13.70 -10.78
CA LEU A 168 8.41 -13.17 -9.68
C LEU A 168 8.72 -14.24 -8.63
N LEU A 169 7.80 -15.15 -8.32
CA LEU A 169 8.03 -16.26 -7.38
C LEU A 169 9.08 -17.26 -7.90
N ASN A 170 9.16 -17.45 -9.21
CA ASN A 170 10.17 -18.28 -9.85
C ASN A 170 11.51 -17.58 -10.11
N THR A 171 11.61 -16.29 -9.75
CA THR A 171 12.82 -15.48 -9.94
C THR A 171 13.70 -15.53 -8.68
N PRO A 172 15.01 -15.84 -8.79
CA PRO A 172 15.94 -15.73 -7.67
C PRO A 172 15.94 -14.31 -7.05
N LEU A 173 16.11 -14.25 -5.74
CA LEU A 173 16.01 -12.97 -4.99
C LEU A 173 16.93 -11.88 -5.54
N GLU A 174 18.14 -12.24 -5.99
CA GLU A 174 19.13 -11.32 -6.55
C GLU A 174 18.68 -10.71 -7.89
N ARG A 175 17.78 -11.39 -8.61
CA ARG A 175 17.24 -10.95 -9.90
C ARG A 175 15.82 -10.40 -9.80
N LEU A 176 15.21 -10.42 -8.62
CA LEU A 176 13.82 -10.03 -8.43
C LEU A 176 13.57 -8.57 -8.86
N ILE A 177 14.45 -7.65 -8.48
CA ILE A 177 14.29 -6.22 -8.79
C ILE A 177 14.46 -5.94 -10.29
N PRO A 178 15.55 -6.41 -10.97
CA PRO A 178 15.63 -6.33 -12.43
C PRO A 178 14.44 -6.98 -13.16
N GLN A 179 13.93 -8.10 -12.67
CA GLN A 179 12.76 -8.76 -13.24
C GLN A 179 11.50 -7.89 -13.10
N ALA A 180 11.28 -7.31 -11.93
CA ALA A 180 10.16 -6.39 -11.70
C ALA A 180 10.24 -5.13 -12.60
N GLU A 181 11.45 -4.63 -12.87
CA GLU A 181 11.71 -3.54 -13.82
C GLU A 181 11.34 -3.91 -15.25
N GLY A 182 11.67 -5.12 -15.68
CA GLY A 182 11.27 -5.66 -16.99
C GLY A 182 9.76 -5.77 -17.11
N LEU A 183 9.10 -6.34 -16.10
CA LEU A 183 7.64 -6.48 -16.05
C LEU A 183 6.92 -5.12 -16.01
N LEU A 184 7.47 -4.14 -15.31
CA LEU A 184 6.93 -2.78 -15.29
C LEU A 184 6.94 -2.16 -16.71
N SER A 185 7.97 -2.43 -17.50
CA SER A 185 8.08 -1.93 -18.87
C SER A 185 7.15 -2.62 -19.85
N SER A 186 6.85 -3.90 -19.66
CA SER A 186 6.04 -4.72 -20.57
C SER A 186 4.57 -4.81 -20.19
N SER A 187 4.25 -4.78 -18.90
CA SER A 187 2.91 -5.09 -18.38
C SER A 187 2.41 -4.06 -17.34
N GLY A 188 3.22 -3.07 -17.00
CA GLY A 188 2.89 -1.96 -16.12
C GLY A 188 2.79 -0.64 -16.86
N GLN A 189 2.86 0.44 -16.09
CA GLN A 189 3.00 1.81 -16.59
C GLN A 189 4.20 2.46 -15.93
N ARG A 190 5.11 3.01 -16.73
CA ARG A 190 6.21 3.86 -16.26
C ARG A 190 5.83 5.34 -16.28
N ILE A 191 6.43 6.12 -15.38
CA ILE A 191 6.52 7.57 -15.56
C ILE A 191 7.60 7.79 -16.62
N GLN A 192 7.20 8.29 -17.78
CA GLN A 192 8.13 8.78 -18.79
C GLN A 192 8.50 10.21 -18.43
N ASP A 193 9.80 10.53 -18.51
CA ASP A 193 10.32 11.88 -18.28
C ASP A 193 10.00 12.82 -19.43
#